data_55c193e156e9df9660fc1f5d18b90c0b
#
_entry.id   55c193e156e9df9660fc1f5d18b90c0b
#
_cell.length_a   1.000
_cell.length_b   1.000
_cell.length_c   1.000
_cell.angle_alpha   90.00
_cell.angle_beta   90.00
_cell.angle_gamma   90.00
#
_symmetry.space_group_name_H-M   'P 1'
#
loop_
_entity.id
_entity.type
_entity.pdbx_description
1 polymer ?
#
loop_
_entity_poly.entity_id
_entity_poly.type
_entity_poly.pdbx_seq_one_letter_code
_entity_poly.pdbx_strand_id
1 'polypeptide(L)'
;MGTGIRATSSGQASTIQVNRPLFSELWKNYPVKMAAPDVYQTFGGQAFALYQENPTGYANACALRLSKALNYGGMPIKQTTKGYKVKGKDNKPYLLRVKEMISFVENNLGKADITLRPKNNEDVSSQLSNKKGIIIFKVSGWGDATGHVTLWNGNDCGDSCYFVHHQQGVTTTEVLFWNLK
;
A
#
# COMPACT_ATOMS: atom_id res chain seq x y z
N MET A 1 7.45 20.07 0.23
CA MET A 1 8.86 19.84 -0.07
C MET A 1 9.00 18.39 -0.55
N GLY A 2 9.48 18.18 -1.79
CA GLY A 2 9.70 16.84 -2.30
C GLY A 2 10.88 16.21 -1.58
N THR A 3 10.75 14.96 -1.14
CA THR A 3 11.85 14.16 -0.60
C THR A 3 12.79 13.80 -1.77
N GLY A 4 14.01 14.33 -1.75
CA GLY A 4 15.04 13.99 -2.71
C GLY A 4 15.88 12.79 -2.23
N ILE A 5 16.23 11.90 -3.14
CA ILE A 5 17.25 10.87 -2.92
C ILE A 5 18.60 11.51 -3.25
N ARG A 6 19.50 11.56 -2.28
CA ARG A 6 20.87 12.07 -2.47
C ARG A 6 21.82 10.90 -2.72
N ALA A 7 22.42 10.86 -3.91
CA ALA A 7 23.52 9.96 -4.23
C ALA A 7 24.83 10.76 -4.32
N THR A 8 25.89 10.29 -3.68
CA THR A 8 27.23 10.86 -3.75
C THR A 8 28.18 9.88 -4.44
N SER A 9 28.80 10.31 -5.52
CA SER A 9 29.91 9.60 -6.13
C SER A 9 30.99 10.62 -6.48
N SER A 10 32.24 10.35 -6.10
CA SER A 10 33.43 11.15 -6.43
C SER A 10 33.31 12.65 -6.10
N GLY A 11 32.69 13.00 -4.96
CA GLY A 11 32.60 14.39 -4.52
C GLY A 11 31.49 15.22 -5.18
N GLN A 12 30.75 14.66 -6.13
CA GLN A 12 29.54 15.28 -6.68
C GLN A 12 28.27 14.68 -6.06
N ALA A 13 27.40 15.53 -5.53
CA ALA A 13 26.11 15.16 -5.02
C ALA A 13 25.02 15.52 -6.03
N SER A 14 24.29 14.53 -6.55
CA SER A 14 23.08 14.78 -7.31
C SER A 14 21.84 14.47 -6.46
N THR A 15 20.88 15.38 -6.44
CA THR A 15 19.60 15.18 -5.78
C THR A 15 18.58 14.81 -6.84
N ILE A 16 18.08 13.58 -6.79
CA ILE A 16 16.94 13.16 -7.63
C ILE A 16 15.67 13.52 -6.88
N GLN A 17 14.89 14.44 -7.43
CA GLN A 17 13.53 14.66 -6.91
C GLN A 17 12.63 13.52 -7.36
N VAL A 18 12.10 12.79 -6.40
CA VAL A 18 11.05 11.80 -6.66
C VAL A 18 9.72 12.54 -6.72
N ASN A 19 9.12 12.59 -7.90
CA ASN A 19 7.75 13.09 -8.06
C ASN A 19 6.78 12.07 -7.45
N ARG A 20 6.24 12.41 -6.27
CA ARG A 20 5.21 11.63 -5.63
C ARG A 20 3.85 11.87 -6.30
N PRO A 21 3.01 10.85 -6.43
CA PRO A 21 1.65 11.04 -6.91
C PRO A 21 0.85 11.95 -5.96
N LEU A 22 -0.15 12.64 -6.48
CA LEU A 22 -1.08 13.40 -5.64
C LEU A 22 -1.98 12.44 -4.87
N PHE A 23 -2.20 12.72 -3.60
CA PHE A 23 -3.10 11.91 -2.76
C PHE A 23 -4.53 11.88 -3.35
N SER A 24 -5.04 13.01 -3.82
CA SER A 24 -6.36 13.11 -4.43
C SER A 24 -6.54 12.17 -5.62
N GLU A 25 -5.50 12.01 -6.46
CA GLU A 25 -5.55 11.11 -7.60
C GLU A 25 -5.50 9.64 -7.17
N LEU A 26 -4.70 9.31 -6.15
CA LEU A 26 -4.71 7.96 -5.59
C LEU A 26 -6.06 7.63 -4.95
N TRP A 27 -6.60 8.53 -4.13
CA TRP A 27 -7.87 8.33 -3.42
C TRP A 27 -9.05 8.15 -4.37
N LYS A 28 -9.14 8.98 -5.41
CA LYS A 28 -10.15 8.89 -6.46
C LYS A 28 -10.18 7.52 -7.15
N ASN A 29 -9.02 6.90 -7.31
CA ASN A 29 -8.86 5.62 -8.00
C ASN A 29 -8.78 4.42 -7.05
N TYR A 30 -8.87 4.64 -5.74
CA TYR A 30 -8.89 3.59 -4.74
C TYR A 30 -10.32 3.08 -4.53
N PRO A 31 -10.58 1.76 -4.53
CA PRO A 31 -11.92 1.22 -4.26
C PRO A 31 -12.22 1.28 -2.75
N VAL A 32 -12.53 2.50 -2.28
CA VAL A 32 -12.78 2.81 -0.86
C VAL A 32 -13.92 1.96 -0.30
N LYS A 33 -13.66 1.26 0.83
CA LYS A 33 -14.62 0.43 1.57
C LYS A 33 -15.36 -0.64 0.74
N MET A 34 -14.97 -0.89 -0.51
CA MET A 34 -15.55 -1.93 -1.35
C MET A 34 -15.20 -3.32 -0.80
N ALA A 35 -16.11 -4.27 -0.77
CA ALA A 35 -15.83 -5.64 -0.34
C ALA A 35 -14.81 -6.34 -1.26
N ALA A 36 -13.99 -7.27 -0.73
CA ALA A 36 -12.97 -7.94 -1.54
C ALA A 36 -13.52 -8.66 -2.77
N PRO A 37 -14.63 -9.42 -2.72
CA PRO A 37 -15.25 -10.04 -3.90
C PRO A 37 -15.55 -9.05 -5.01
N ASP A 38 -16.12 -7.90 -4.65
CA ASP A 38 -16.50 -6.85 -5.61
C ASP A 38 -15.28 -6.17 -6.22
N VAL A 39 -14.19 -6.02 -5.45
CA VAL A 39 -12.91 -5.53 -5.97
C VAL A 39 -12.39 -6.47 -7.05
N TYR A 40 -12.29 -7.76 -6.76
CA TYR A 40 -11.81 -8.74 -7.73
C TYR A 40 -12.69 -8.80 -8.98
N GLN A 41 -14.01 -8.80 -8.82
CA GLN A 41 -14.97 -8.79 -9.93
C GLN A 41 -14.82 -7.53 -10.80
N THR A 42 -14.68 -6.36 -10.17
CA THR A 42 -14.51 -5.08 -10.87
C THR A 42 -13.22 -5.05 -11.69
N PHE A 43 -12.14 -5.61 -11.15
CA PHE A 43 -10.84 -5.63 -11.83
C PHE A 43 -10.80 -6.69 -12.94
N GLY A 44 -11.50 -7.81 -12.76
CA GLY A 44 -11.65 -8.86 -13.77
C GLY A 44 -10.32 -9.50 -14.16
N GLY A 45 -10.28 -10.11 -15.34
CA GLY A 45 -9.07 -10.72 -15.89
C GLY A 45 -8.50 -11.84 -15.00
N GLN A 46 -7.18 -11.96 -14.96
CA GLN A 46 -6.49 -12.97 -14.14
C GLN A 46 -6.74 -12.79 -12.65
N ALA A 47 -6.89 -11.55 -12.18
CA ALA A 47 -7.15 -11.28 -10.77
C ALA A 47 -8.46 -11.91 -10.31
N PHE A 48 -9.53 -11.76 -11.09
CA PHE A 48 -10.82 -12.36 -10.78
C PHE A 48 -10.82 -13.88 -10.92
N ALA A 49 -10.16 -14.43 -11.93
CA ALA A 49 -10.02 -15.88 -12.12
C ALA A 49 -9.37 -16.55 -10.89
N LEU A 50 -8.27 -16.00 -10.38
CA LEU A 50 -7.62 -16.49 -9.15
C LEU A 50 -8.52 -16.41 -7.92
N TYR A 51 -9.30 -15.34 -7.80
CA TYR A 51 -10.25 -15.22 -6.70
C TYR A 51 -11.35 -16.29 -6.78
N GLN A 52 -11.88 -16.57 -7.98
CA GLN A 52 -12.88 -17.62 -8.18
C GLN A 52 -12.35 -19.03 -7.85
N GLU A 53 -11.08 -19.30 -8.17
CA GLU A 53 -10.43 -20.58 -7.86
C GLU A 53 -10.20 -20.78 -6.36
N ASN A 54 -9.86 -19.71 -5.62
CA ASN A 54 -9.57 -19.77 -4.18
C ASN A 54 -10.01 -18.50 -3.45
N PRO A 55 -11.33 -18.31 -3.20
CA PRO A 55 -11.85 -17.11 -2.54
C PRO A 55 -11.23 -16.86 -1.15
N THR A 56 -10.97 -17.92 -0.39
CA THR A 56 -10.38 -17.81 0.96
C THR A 56 -8.93 -17.34 0.89
N GLY A 57 -8.13 -17.91 -0.02
CA GLY A 57 -6.72 -17.53 -0.18
C GLY A 57 -6.53 -16.11 -0.74
N TYR A 58 -7.54 -15.57 -1.41
CA TYR A 58 -7.55 -14.22 -1.96
C TYR A 58 -8.55 -13.27 -1.25
N ALA A 59 -8.96 -13.59 -0.02
CA ALA A 59 -9.86 -12.73 0.76
C ALA A 59 -9.26 -11.35 1.05
N ASN A 60 -7.94 -11.23 1.11
CA ASN A 60 -7.25 -9.97 1.31
C ASN A 60 -6.92 -9.29 -0.04
N ALA A 61 -7.63 -8.22 -0.35
CA ALA A 61 -7.47 -7.45 -1.59
C ALA A 61 -6.65 -6.15 -1.42
N CYS A 62 -5.95 -5.95 -0.30
CA CYS A 62 -5.32 -4.66 0.01
C CYS A 62 -4.27 -4.22 -1.03
N ALA A 63 -3.35 -5.12 -1.42
CA ALA A 63 -2.35 -4.80 -2.44
C ALA A 63 -2.97 -4.58 -3.83
N LEU A 64 -4.04 -5.32 -4.15
CA LEU A 64 -4.80 -5.14 -5.39
C LEU A 64 -5.46 -3.75 -5.44
N ARG A 65 -6.10 -3.32 -4.34
CA ARG A 65 -6.71 -1.98 -4.21
C ARG A 65 -5.68 -0.87 -4.42
N LEU A 66 -4.55 -0.96 -3.72
CA LEU A 66 -3.50 0.04 -3.85
C LEU A 66 -2.88 0.01 -5.25
N SER A 67 -2.73 -1.16 -5.87
CA SER A 67 -2.30 -1.28 -7.27
C SER A 67 -3.20 -0.50 -8.23
N LYS A 68 -4.52 -0.52 -8.02
CA LYS A 68 -5.47 0.26 -8.81
C LYS A 68 -5.22 1.76 -8.66
N ALA A 69 -5.14 2.23 -7.43
CA ALA A 69 -4.86 3.63 -7.15
C ALA A 69 -3.55 4.09 -7.81
N LEU A 70 -2.48 3.30 -7.67
CA LEU A 70 -1.17 3.61 -8.24
C LEU A 70 -1.19 3.60 -9.77
N ASN A 71 -1.83 2.59 -10.39
CA ASN A 71 -1.91 2.47 -11.86
C ASN A 71 -2.64 3.63 -12.53
N TYR A 72 -3.56 4.27 -11.84
CA TYR A 72 -4.38 5.35 -12.38
C TYR A 72 -4.10 6.72 -11.73
N GLY A 73 -3.39 6.73 -10.61
CA GLY A 73 -3.06 7.93 -9.84
C GLY A 73 -1.64 8.48 -10.06
N GLY A 74 -0.95 8.03 -11.11
CA GLY A 74 0.32 8.64 -11.52
C GLY A 74 1.60 7.90 -11.13
N MET A 75 1.51 6.68 -10.54
CA MET A 75 2.67 5.82 -10.26
C MET A 75 2.42 4.37 -10.72
N PRO A 76 2.29 4.15 -12.04
CA PRO A 76 1.85 2.86 -12.57
C PRO A 76 2.86 1.74 -12.33
N ILE A 77 2.32 0.57 -12.01
CA ILE A 77 3.08 -0.67 -11.92
C ILE A 77 3.42 -1.11 -13.34
N LYS A 78 4.71 -1.30 -13.62
CA LYS A 78 5.19 -1.72 -14.93
C LYS A 78 5.29 -3.24 -15.02
N GLN A 79 5.28 -3.78 -16.24
CA GLN A 79 5.54 -5.22 -16.45
C GLN A 79 6.92 -5.63 -15.93
N THR A 80 7.89 -4.74 -15.99
CA THR A 80 9.26 -4.92 -15.48
C THR A 80 9.37 -4.83 -13.95
N THR A 81 8.32 -4.38 -13.24
CA THR A 81 8.31 -4.37 -11.77
C THR A 81 8.52 -5.79 -11.24
N LYS A 82 9.45 -5.95 -10.28
CA LYS A 82 9.72 -7.25 -9.66
C LYS A 82 8.53 -7.72 -8.83
N GLY A 83 8.35 -9.04 -8.75
CA GLY A 83 7.32 -9.69 -7.95
C GLY A 83 6.19 -10.29 -8.79
N TYR A 84 5.34 -11.06 -8.11
CA TYR A 84 4.19 -11.71 -8.73
C TYR A 84 3.11 -10.69 -9.08
N LYS A 85 2.73 -10.69 -10.34
CA LYS A 85 1.72 -9.78 -10.89
C LYS A 85 0.66 -10.57 -11.65
N VAL A 86 -0.55 -10.05 -11.60
CA VAL A 86 -1.65 -10.52 -12.43
C VAL A 86 -2.17 -9.38 -13.29
N LYS A 87 -2.82 -9.71 -14.39
CA LYS A 87 -3.46 -8.72 -15.26
C LYS A 87 -4.94 -8.59 -14.91
N GLY A 88 -5.40 -7.35 -14.81
CA GLY A 88 -6.83 -7.04 -14.83
C GLY A 88 -7.41 -7.13 -16.24
N LYS A 89 -8.72 -6.94 -16.37
CA LYS A 89 -9.41 -6.84 -17.67
C LYS A 89 -8.94 -5.64 -18.52
N ASP A 90 -8.28 -4.67 -17.88
CA ASP A 90 -7.68 -3.50 -18.49
C ASP A 90 -6.24 -3.73 -18.99
N ASN A 91 -5.76 -4.98 -18.94
CA ASN A 91 -4.39 -5.38 -19.26
C ASN A 91 -3.28 -4.75 -18.39
N LYS A 92 -3.62 -4.00 -17.35
CA LYS A 92 -2.62 -3.46 -16.42
C LYS A 92 -2.16 -4.53 -15.43
N PRO A 93 -0.86 -4.48 -15.02
CA PRO A 93 -0.36 -5.35 -13.96
C PRO A 93 -0.81 -4.87 -12.58
N TYR A 94 -1.14 -5.82 -11.73
CA TYR A 94 -1.56 -5.62 -10.34
C TYR A 94 -0.73 -6.51 -9.41
N LEU A 95 -0.22 -5.96 -8.33
CA LEU A 95 0.42 -6.70 -7.24
C LEU A 95 -0.66 -7.26 -6.31
N LEU A 96 -0.49 -8.51 -5.88
CA LEU A 96 -1.44 -9.18 -4.97
C LEU A 96 -0.91 -9.33 -3.55
N ARG A 97 0.41 -9.23 -3.37
CA ARG A 97 1.05 -9.51 -2.08
C ARG A 97 1.57 -8.24 -1.42
N VAL A 98 1.33 -8.13 -0.12
CA VAL A 98 1.78 -6.98 0.69
C VAL A 98 3.29 -6.78 0.60
N LYS A 99 4.08 -7.84 0.70
CA LYS A 99 5.55 -7.77 0.62
C LYS A 99 6.04 -7.13 -0.67
N GLU A 100 5.43 -7.47 -1.79
CA GLU A 100 5.78 -6.92 -3.11
C GLU A 100 5.35 -5.47 -3.24
N MET A 101 4.20 -5.12 -2.66
CA MET A 101 3.73 -3.74 -2.61
C MET A 101 4.64 -2.86 -1.76
N ILE A 102 5.11 -3.34 -0.60
CA ILE A 102 6.08 -2.62 0.22
C ILE A 102 7.34 -2.33 -0.61
N SER A 103 7.91 -3.36 -1.24
CA SER A 103 9.09 -3.19 -2.08
C SER A 103 8.86 -2.23 -3.24
N PHE A 104 7.68 -2.25 -3.85
CA PHE A 104 7.33 -1.32 -4.92
C PHE A 104 7.27 0.12 -4.41
N VAL A 105 6.63 0.38 -3.29
CA VAL A 105 6.52 1.71 -2.70
C VAL A 105 7.90 2.23 -2.31
N GLU A 106 8.72 1.43 -1.62
CA GLU A 106 10.08 1.81 -1.21
C GLU A 106 11.00 2.08 -2.40
N ASN A 107 10.92 1.28 -3.47
CA ASN A 107 11.72 1.49 -4.67
C ASN A 107 11.35 2.76 -5.44
N ASN A 108 10.11 3.23 -5.35
CA ASN A 108 9.63 4.41 -6.07
C ASN A 108 9.62 5.68 -5.23
N LEU A 109 9.36 5.59 -3.93
CA LEU A 109 9.20 6.74 -3.03
C LEU A 109 10.32 6.85 -1.99
N GLY A 110 11.22 5.86 -1.93
CA GLY A 110 12.25 5.78 -0.88
C GLY A 110 11.68 5.26 0.44
N LYS A 111 12.47 5.40 1.51
CA LYS A 111 12.04 5.03 2.88
C LYS A 111 10.81 5.81 3.29
N ALA A 112 10.01 5.24 4.19
CA ALA A 112 8.88 5.93 4.79
C ALA A 112 9.30 7.26 5.44
N ASP A 113 8.46 8.28 5.30
CA ASP A 113 8.69 9.58 5.92
C ASP A 113 8.51 9.51 7.44
N ILE A 114 7.58 8.66 7.87
CA ILE A 114 7.27 8.41 9.28
C ILE A 114 7.24 6.90 9.50
N THR A 115 7.95 6.45 10.51
CA THR A 115 7.92 5.07 10.99
C THR A 115 7.54 5.08 12.47
N LEU A 116 6.39 4.50 12.80
CA LEU A 116 5.91 4.35 14.16
C LEU A 116 6.05 2.89 14.60
N ARG A 117 6.40 2.69 15.86
CA ARG A 117 6.53 1.35 16.48
C ARG A 117 5.65 1.30 17.72
N PRO A 118 4.34 1.02 17.54
CA PRO A 118 3.41 0.94 18.66
C PRO A 118 3.83 -0.16 19.64
N LYS A 119 3.66 0.09 20.92
CA LYS A 119 3.91 -0.88 21.99
C LYS A 119 2.58 -1.29 22.61
N ASN A 120 2.49 -2.56 23.01
CA ASN A 120 1.31 -3.05 23.72
C ASN A 120 -0.03 -2.77 23.01
N ASN A 121 -0.05 -2.88 21.68
CA ASN A 121 -1.25 -2.62 20.88
C ASN A 121 -1.79 -1.17 21.02
N GLU A 122 -0.90 -0.21 21.21
CA GLU A 122 -1.21 1.21 21.33
C GLU A 122 -1.77 1.78 20.02
N ASP A 123 -2.81 2.61 20.11
CA ASP A 123 -3.30 3.38 18.97
C ASP A 123 -2.42 4.63 18.73
N VAL A 124 -1.66 4.59 17.66
CA VAL A 124 -0.77 5.69 17.25
C VAL A 124 -1.36 6.55 16.13
N SER A 125 -2.62 6.38 15.79
CA SER A 125 -3.28 7.08 14.66
C SER A 125 -3.25 8.60 14.79
N SER A 126 -3.31 9.13 16.02
CA SER A 126 -3.24 10.56 16.30
C SER A 126 -1.95 11.21 15.79
N GLN A 127 -0.84 10.48 15.71
CA GLN A 127 0.44 10.97 15.19
C GLN A 127 0.41 11.21 13.67
N LEU A 128 -0.60 10.67 12.98
CA LEU A 128 -0.84 10.84 11.55
C LEU A 128 -2.05 11.73 11.24
N SER A 129 -2.63 12.37 12.26
CA SER A 129 -3.74 13.34 12.08
C SER A 129 -3.34 14.42 11.08
N ASN A 130 -4.28 14.82 10.22
CA ASN A 130 -4.08 15.83 9.18
C ASN A 130 -2.99 15.52 8.13
N LYS A 131 -2.47 14.30 8.10
CA LYS A 131 -1.56 13.81 7.05
C LYS A 131 -2.32 12.89 6.10
N LYS A 132 -1.98 12.94 4.82
CA LYS A 132 -2.59 12.08 3.80
C LYS A 132 -1.50 11.31 3.06
N GLY A 133 -1.74 10.03 2.76
CA GLY A 133 -0.70 9.27 2.08
C GLY A 133 -0.93 7.77 2.02
N ILE A 134 0.13 7.07 1.65
CA ILE A 134 0.19 5.61 1.69
C ILE A 134 0.58 5.19 3.11
N ILE A 135 -0.16 4.26 3.67
CA ILE A 135 0.10 3.68 4.99
C ILE A 135 0.24 2.16 4.87
N ILE A 136 1.22 1.62 5.56
CA ILE A 136 1.50 0.19 5.63
C ILE A 136 1.62 -0.22 7.09
N PHE A 137 0.83 -1.21 7.47
CA PHE A 137 0.89 -1.86 8.77
C PHE A 137 1.66 -3.16 8.65
N LYS A 138 2.78 -3.31 9.34
CA LYS A 138 3.43 -4.61 9.53
C LYS A 138 2.81 -5.27 10.75
N VAL A 139 2.24 -6.44 10.55
CA VAL A 139 1.46 -7.15 11.57
C VAL A 139 2.11 -8.49 11.89
N SER A 140 2.21 -8.79 13.17
CA SER A 140 2.62 -10.09 13.70
C SER A 140 1.40 -10.83 14.24
N GLY A 141 1.39 -12.15 14.09
CA GLY A 141 0.33 -13.02 14.61
C GLY A 141 -0.75 -13.38 13.59
N TRP A 142 -0.75 -12.80 12.38
CA TRP A 142 -1.56 -13.31 11.28
C TRP A 142 -0.90 -14.53 10.65
N GLY A 143 -1.71 -15.56 10.33
CA GLY A 143 -1.21 -16.81 9.76
C GLY A 143 -0.88 -16.73 8.27
N ASP A 144 -1.53 -15.85 7.55
CA ASP A 144 -1.56 -15.80 6.07
C ASP A 144 -1.05 -14.48 5.48
N ALA A 145 -0.85 -13.45 6.30
CA ALA A 145 -0.40 -12.15 5.85
C ALA A 145 0.62 -11.53 6.79
N THR A 146 1.61 -10.82 6.23
CA THR A 146 2.65 -10.11 6.98
C THR A 146 2.30 -8.66 7.27
N GLY A 147 1.12 -8.20 6.83
CA GLY A 147 0.69 -6.84 7.02
C GLY A 147 -0.45 -6.42 6.11
N HIS A 148 -0.72 -5.12 6.11
CA HIS A 148 -1.78 -4.48 5.34
C HIS A 148 -1.27 -3.19 4.69
N VAL A 149 -1.72 -2.90 3.49
CA VAL A 149 -1.37 -1.69 2.73
C VAL A 149 -2.65 -0.96 2.33
N THR A 150 -2.70 0.35 2.54
CA THR A 150 -3.87 1.16 2.20
C THR A 150 -3.52 2.63 2.01
N LEU A 151 -4.53 3.47 1.84
CA LEU A 151 -4.41 4.92 1.87
C LEU A 151 -4.99 5.45 3.20
N TRP A 152 -4.38 6.48 3.74
CA TRP A 152 -4.81 7.20 4.93
C TRP A 152 -5.17 8.63 4.55
N ASN A 153 -6.38 9.10 4.92
CA ASN A 153 -6.88 10.42 4.54
C ASN A 153 -6.74 11.50 5.62
N GLY A 154 -6.07 11.16 6.72
CA GLY A 154 -5.92 12.03 7.90
C GLY A 154 -6.86 11.67 9.05
N ASN A 155 -7.82 10.79 8.81
CA ASN A 155 -8.83 10.38 9.79
C ASN A 155 -9.18 8.89 9.68
N ASP A 156 -9.20 8.32 8.46
CA ASP A 156 -9.59 6.93 8.23
C ASP A 156 -8.79 6.31 7.07
N CYS A 157 -8.74 5.00 7.03
CA CYS A 157 -8.14 4.22 5.95
C CYS A 157 -9.12 4.00 4.80
N GLY A 158 -8.60 3.84 3.59
CA GLY A 158 -9.41 3.58 2.40
C GLY A 158 -10.21 2.29 2.45
N ASP A 159 -9.75 1.29 3.22
CA ASP A 159 -10.47 0.04 3.52
C ASP A 159 -10.50 -0.22 5.03
N SER A 160 -9.47 -0.83 5.59
CA SER A 160 -9.37 -1.13 7.03
C SER A 160 -8.11 -0.53 7.63
N CYS A 161 -8.21 0.00 8.84
CA CYS A 161 -7.08 0.41 9.66
C CYS A 161 -6.70 -0.70 10.64
N TYR A 162 -5.41 -0.86 10.86
CA TYR A 162 -4.87 -1.87 11.77
C TYR A 162 -3.90 -1.26 12.79
N PHE A 163 -4.26 -0.11 13.38
CA PHE A 163 -3.49 0.48 14.48
C PHE A 163 -3.61 -0.36 15.75
N VAL A 164 -4.80 -0.91 15.99
CA VAL A 164 -5.15 -1.73 17.16
C VAL A 164 -5.76 -3.05 16.69
N HIS A 165 -5.45 -4.13 17.39
CA HIS A 165 -6.03 -5.45 17.16
C HIS A 165 -6.79 -5.93 18.39
N HIS A 166 -7.95 -6.57 18.17
CA HIS A 166 -8.74 -7.20 19.22
C HIS A 166 -8.51 -8.70 19.33
N GLN A 167 -7.81 -9.28 18.35
CA GLN A 167 -7.46 -10.69 18.35
C GLN A 167 -6.21 -10.94 19.22
N GLN A 168 -6.30 -11.90 20.13
CA GLN A 168 -5.18 -12.28 20.99
C GLN A 168 -3.96 -12.74 20.15
N GLY A 169 -2.78 -12.27 20.51
CA GLY A 169 -1.54 -12.61 19.83
C GLY A 169 -1.29 -11.88 18.51
N VAL A 170 -2.21 -11.03 18.08
CA VAL A 170 -2.04 -10.18 16.88
C VAL A 170 -1.67 -8.76 17.31
N THR A 171 -0.63 -8.21 16.68
CA THR A 171 -0.20 -6.83 16.96
C THR A 171 0.44 -6.20 15.74
N THR A 172 0.23 -4.90 15.57
CA THR A 172 0.99 -4.08 14.62
C THR A 172 2.34 -3.76 15.23
N THR A 173 3.39 -4.21 14.58
CA THR A 173 4.77 -4.02 15.03
C THR A 173 5.38 -2.73 14.48
N GLU A 174 4.94 -2.32 13.30
CA GLU A 174 5.45 -1.14 12.61
C GLU A 174 4.36 -0.52 11.73
N VAL A 175 4.26 0.80 11.75
CA VAL A 175 3.45 1.58 10.80
C VAL A 175 4.40 2.42 9.97
N LEU A 176 4.39 2.20 8.65
CA LEU A 176 5.16 2.97 7.68
C LEU A 176 4.23 3.94 6.96
N PHE A 177 4.63 5.19 6.85
CA PHE A 177 3.80 6.22 6.23
C PHE A 177 4.61 7.08 5.25
N TRP A 178 4.08 7.23 4.04
CA TRP A 178 4.57 8.13 2.99
C TRP A 178 3.58 9.26 2.80
N ASN A 179 3.97 10.47 3.18
CA ASN A 179 3.12 11.65 3.07
C ASN A 179 3.00 12.08 1.59
N LEU A 180 1.77 12.29 1.14
CA LEU A 180 1.45 12.77 -0.20
C LEU A 180 0.75 14.13 -0.11
N LYS A 181 0.85 14.91 -1.22
CA LYS A 181 0.15 16.19 -1.34
C LYS A 181 -1.29 16.02 -1.78
#